data_7d13af8293bf2be8e45ed4515bb1d9cf
#
_entry.id   7d13af8293bf2be8e45ed4515bb1d9cf
#
_cell.length_a   1.000
_cell.length_b   1.000
_cell.length_c   1.000
_cell.angle_alpha   90.00
_cell.angle_beta   90.00
_cell.angle_gamma   90.00
#
_symmetry.space_group_name_H-M   'P 1'
#
loop_
_entity.id
_entity.type
_entity.pdbx_description
1 polymer ?
#
loop_
_entity_poly.entity_id
_entity_poly.type
_entity_poly.pdbx_seq_one_letter_code
_entity_poly.pdbx_strand_id
1 'polypeptide(L)'
;MKKLLFQTDSSLAKTGFGRNAKALLSYLYKTKKYEIVQYCCGSAYSDATLKKTPWKSIGTLPDDPNERARISQDPGQARIASYGGYLVDKVVKEEKPDFYFGVQDIWGTEFAIDKPWFNKIHSTIWTTLDSLPILPSAIKNAPKIKNYWIWSSFATKALNEMGHNHVKTMHG
;
A
#
# COMPACT_ATOMS: atom_id res chain seq x y z
N MET A 1 15.93 4.00 14.71
CA MET A 1 15.29 4.60 13.55
C MET A 1 13.89 3.98 13.44
N LYS A 2 12.86 4.75 13.05
CA LYS A 2 11.53 4.19 12.85
C LYS A 2 11.45 3.46 11.52
N LYS A 3 10.78 2.31 11.50
CA LYS A 3 10.67 1.47 10.29
C LYS A 3 9.35 1.73 9.57
N LEU A 4 9.43 2.01 8.26
CA LEU A 4 8.30 2.25 7.38
C LEU A 4 8.13 1.06 6.41
N LEU A 5 7.00 0.39 6.46
CA LEU A 5 6.55 -0.54 5.42
C LEU A 5 5.67 0.23 4.42
N PHE A 6 6.17 0.40 3.21
CA PHE A 6 5.53 1.19 2.15
C PHE A 6 5.03 0.29 1.02
N GLN A 7 3.73 0.02 0.98
CA GLN A 7 3.11 -0.86 -0.02
C GLN A 7 2.60 -0.04 -1.21
N THR A 8 3.13 -0.34 -2.39
CA THR A 8 2.73 0.26 -3.67
C THR A 8 3.41 -0.45 -4.84
N ASP A 9 3.27 0.07 -6.06
CA ASP A 9 4.10 -0.36 -7.19
C ASP A 9 5.59 -0.15 -6.88
N SER A 10 6.45 -0.97 -7.50
CA SER A 10 7.89 -0.75 -7.39
C SER A 10 8.26 0.66 -7.83
N SER A 11 9.14 1.32 -7.06
CA SER A 11 9.74 2.61 -7.43
C SER A 11 10.59 2.55 -8.71
N LEU A 12 10.84 1.35 -9.23
CA LEU A 12 11.48 1.12 -10.52
C LEU A 12 10.47 1.02 -11.68
N ALA A 13 9.17 0.90 -11.37
CA ALA A 13 8.12 0.84 -12.37
C ALA A 13 7.84 2.21 -12.99
N LYS A 14 7.43 2.22 -14.28
CA LYS A 14 7.09 3.44 -15.02
C LYS A 14 5.60 3.83 -14.86
N THR A 15 4.93 3.33 -13.84
CA THR A 15 3.53 3.66 -13.50
C THR A 15 3.43 4.98 -12.73
N GLY A 16 2.22 5.53 -12.60
CA GLY A 16 1.96 6.71 -11.75
C GLY A 16 2.36 6.45 -10.29
N PHE A 17 1.91 5.34 -9.73
CA PHE A 17 2.27 4.93 -8.37
C PHE A 17 3.78 4.69 -8.20
N GLY A 18 4.42 4.05 -9.17
CA GLY A 18 5.88 3.82 -9.14
C GLY A 18 6.69 5.10 -9.15
N ARG A 19 6.29 6.10 -9.95
CA ARG A 19 6.95 7.44 -9.99
C ARG A 19 6.74 8.19 -8.69
N ASN A 20 5.51 8.19 -8.16
CA ASN A 20 5.20 8.79 -6.86
C ASN A 20 6.02 8.14 -5.73
N ALA A 21 6.05 6.80 -5.69
CA ALA A 21 6.87 6.04 -4.74
C ALA A 21 8.35 6.42 -4.84
N LYS A 22 8.90 6.50 -6.05
CA LYS A 22 10.30 6.87 -6.26
C LYS A 22 10.61 8.26 -5.69
N ALA A 23 9.76 9.24 -5.96
CA ALA A 23 9.95 10.61 -5.46
C ALA A 23 9.90 10.65 -3.93
N LEU A 24 8.84 10.11 -3.33
CA LEU A 24 8.64 10.14 -1.88
C LEU A 24 9.70 9.33 -1.12
N LEU A 25 9.96 8.09 -1.54
CA LEU A 25 10.93 7.24 -0.87
C LEU A 25 12.36 7.75 -1.01
N SER A 26 12.72 8.36 -2.17
CA SER A 26 14.02 9.01 -2.33
C SER A 26 14.19 10.19 -1.37
N TYR A 27 13.15 10.99 -1.18
CA TYR A 27 13.16 12.08 -0.20
C TYR A 27 13.32 11.54 1.23
N LEU A 28 12.47 10.59 1.63
CA LEU A 28 12.51 10.00 2.98
C LEU A 28 13.86 9.34 3.27
N TYR A 29 14.41 8.62 2.30
CA TYR A 29 15.72 7.96 2.42
C TYR A 29 16.85 8.96 2.68
N LYS A 30 16.84 10.10 1.97
CA LYS A 30 17.83 11.17 2.18
C LYS A 30 17.76 11.79 3.58
N THR A 31 16.60 11.80 4.21
CA THR A 31 16.45 12.36 5.57
C THR A 31 17.15 11.54 6.64
N LYS A 32 17.47 10.27 6.37
CA LYS A 32 18.07 9.31 7.33
C LYS A 32 17.24 9.08 8.61
N LYS A 33 15.96 9.47 8.60
CA LYS A 33 15.05 9.33 9.76
C LYS A 33 14.34 7.98 9.82
N TYR A 34 14.22 7.31 8.66
CA TYR A 34 13.43 6.09 8.52
C TYR A 34 14.26 4.95 7.94
N GLU A 35 14.05 3.75 8.45
CA GLU A 35 14.38 2.50 7.79
C GLU A 35 13.22 2.15 6.87
N ILE A 36 13.48 2.07 5.56
CA ILE A 36 12.43 1.88 4.55
C ILE A 36 12.43 0.44 4.08
N VAL A 37 11.24 -0.18 4.11
CA VAL A 37 10.92 -1.44 3.45
C VAL A 37 9.83 -1.15 2.43
N GLN A 38 10.18 -1.17 1.15
CA GLN A 38 9.18 -1.06 0.07
C GLN A 38 8.61 -2.44 -0.23
N TYR A 39 7.28 -2.56 -0.18
CA TYR A 39 6.52 -3.77 -0.49
C TYR A 39 5.90 -3.62 -1.86
N CYS A 40 6.53 -4.24 -2.87
CA CYS A 40 6.33 -3.96 -4.29
C CYS A 40 5.25 -4.85 -4.90
N CYS A 41 4.12 -4.26 -5.29
CA CYS A 41 3.00 -4.94 -5.93
C CYS A 41 3.44 -5.73 -7.17
N GLY A 42 2.94 -6.95 -7.33
CA GLY A 42 3.12 -7.78 -8.51
C GLY A 42 4.51 -8.41 -8.71
N SER A 43 5.46 -8.14 -7.84
CA SER A 43 6.82 -8.72 -7.92
C SER A 43 6.93 -9.97 -7.05
N ALA A 44 7.81 -10.92 -7.43
CA ALA A 44 8.18 -12.02 -6.54
C ALA A 44 8.92 -11.49 -5.30
N TYR A 45 8.78 -12.17 -4.16
CA TYR A 45 9.28 -11.71 -2.87
C TYR A 45 10.78 -11.37 -2.90
N SER A 46 11.59 -12.23 -3.52
CA SER A 46 13.05 -12.08 -3.64
C SER A 46 13.50 -11.62 -5.04
N ASP A 47 12.64 -10.90 -5.78
CA ASP A 47 12.99 -10.45 -7.14
C ASP A 47 14.29 -9.64 -7.12
N ALA A 48 15.30 -10.15 -7.86
CA ALA A 48 16.63 -9.56 -7.91
C ALA A 48 16.63 -8.12 -8.46
N THR A 49 15.64 -7.75 -9.30
CA THR A 49 15.54 -6.39 -9.86
C THR A 49 15.28 -5.35 -8.79
N LEU A 50 14.60 -5.72 -7.71
CA LEU A 50 14.27 -4.83 -6.59
C LEU A 50 15.51 -4.40 -5.78
N LYS A 51 16.62 -5.15 -5.88
CA LYS A 51 17.90 -4.80 -5.23
C LYS A 51 18.56 -3.54 -5.81
N LYS A 52 18.02 -2.98 -6.90
CA LYS A 52 18.51 -1.73 -7.50
C LYS A 52 18.09 -0.48 -6.72
N THR A 53 17.20 -0.60 -5.73
CA THR A 53 16.81 0.51 -4.86
C THR A 53 17.82 0.68 -3.71
N PRO A 54 18.06 1.90 -3.20
CA PRO A 54 18.96 2.12 -2.08
C PRO A 54 18.37 1.75 -0.71
N TRP A 55 17.09 1.38 -0.65
CA TRP A 55 16.39 0.83 0.50
C TRP A 55 16.01 -0.62 0.27
N LYS A 56 15.57 -1.30 1.32
CA LYS A 56 15.07 -2.66 1.21
C LYS A 56 13.78 -2.67 0.39
N SER A 57 13.74 -3.51 -0.66
CA SER A 57 12.54 -3.74 -1.47
C SER A 57 12.28 -5.23 -1.58
N ILE A 58 11.03 -5.62 -1.35
CA ILE A 58 10.54 -7.00 -1.40
C ILE A 58 9.24 -7.04 -2.22
N GLY A 59 8.98 -8.17 -2.86
CA GLY A 59 7.75 -8.34 -3.65
C GLY A 59 6.58 -8.87 -2.83
N THR A 60 5.40 -8.80 -3.42
CA THR A 60 4.13 -9.22 -2.82
C THR A 60 3.75 -10.67 -3.09
N LEU A 61 4.40 -11.30 -4.08
CA LEU A 61 4.11 -12.66 -4.51
C LEU A 61 5.14 -13.66 -3.96
N PRO A 62 4.75 -14.92 -3.67
CA PRO A 62 5.71 -15.95 -3.25
C PRO A 62 6.77 -16.19 -4.31
N ASP A 63 7.96 -16.66 -3.88
CA ASP A 63 9.06 -17.00 -4.80
C ASP A 63 8.81 -18.29 -5.56
N ASP A 64 8.07 -19.24 -4.97
CA ASP A 64 7.76 -20.52 -5.62
C ASP A 64 6.79 -20.33 -6.80
N PRO A 65 7.21 -20.69 -8.03
CA PRO A 65 6.37 -20.61 -9.21
C PRO A 65 5.09 -21.48 -9.12
N ASN A 66 5.17 -22.64 -8.47
CA ASN A 66 4.02 -23.53 -8.31
C ASN A 66 2.98 -22.92 -7.38
N GLU A 67 3.43 -22.28 -6.30
CA GLU A 67 2.56 -21.54 -5.40
C GLU A 67 1.88 -20.36 -6.11
N ARG A 68 2.62 -19.58 -6.90
CA ARG A 68 2.05 -18.52 -7.74
C ARG A 68 1.02 -19.05 -8.73
N ALA A 69 1.32 -20.18 -9.40
CA ALA A 69 0.40 -20.81 -10.33
C ALA A 69 -0.90 -21.24 -9.65
N ARG A 70 -0.80 -21.81 -8.44
CA ARG A 70 -1.97 -22.18 -7.64
C ARG A 70 -2.82 -20.98 -7.26
N ILE A 71 -2.20 -19.88 -6.79
CA ILE A 71 -2.90 -18.63 -6.45
C ILE A 71 -3.61 -18.07 -7.69
N SER A 72 -3.00 -18.17 -8.87
CA SER A 72 -3.52 -17.64 -10.12
C SER A 72 -4.75 -18.38 -10.66
N GLN A 73 -5.08 -19.55 -10.13
CA GLN A 73 -6.30 -20.29 -10.50
C GLN A 73 -7.58 -19.56 -10.05
N ASP A 74 -7.50 -18.76 -8.99
CA ASP A 74 -8.59 -17.89 -8.54
C ASP A 74 -8.23 -16.43 -8.80
N PRO A 75 -8.93 -15.73 -9.72
CA PRO A 75 -8.65 -14.33 -10.05
C PRO A 75 -8.76 -13.37 -8.86
N GLY A 76 -9.65 -13.66 -7.92
CA GLY A 76 -9.80 -12.87 -6.68
C GLY A 76 -8.57 -12.99 -5.78
N GLN A 77 -8.11 -14.23 -5.56
CA GLN A 77 -6.91 -14.50 -4.77
C GLN A 77 -5.65 -13.97 -5.48
N ALA A 78 -5.56 -14.11 -6.80
CA ALA A 78 -4.46 -13.58 -7.59
C ALA A 78 -4.34 -12.06 -7.43
N ARG A 79 -5.47 -11.33 -7.48
CA ARG A 79 -5.52 -9.88 -7.27
C ARG A 79 -5.06 -9.52 -5.85
N ILE A 80 -5.64 -10.14 -4.82
CA ILE A 80 -5.26 -9.91 -3.42
C ILE A 80 -3.77 -10.15 -3.21
N ALA A 81 -3.23 -11.25 -3.75
CA ALA A 81 -1.81 -11.58 -3.64
C ALA A 81 -0.93 -10.56 -4.35
N SER A 82 -1.30 -10.13 -5.57
CA SER A 82 -0.55 -9.14 -6.34
C SER A 82 -0.40 -7.81 -5.61
N TYR A 83 -1.41 -7.40 -4.84
CA TYR A 83 -1.36 -6.18 -4.03
C TYR A 83 -0.76 -6.38 -2.63
N GLY A 84 -0.52 -7.62 -2.20
CA GLY A 84 0.24 -7.92 -1.00
C GLY A 84 -0.51 -8.71 0.08
N GLY A 85 -1.82 -8.94 -0.08
CA GLY A 85 -2.64 -9.57 0.96
C GLY A 85 -2.23 -10.99 1.33
N TYR A 86 -1.53 -11.69 0.43
CA TYR A 86 -1.08 -13.07 0.67
C TYR A 86 0.11 -13.14 1.64
N LEU A 87 1.11 -12.26 1.49
CA LEU A 87 2.34 -12.30 2.28
C LEU A 87 2.41 -11.25 3.40
N VAL A 88 1.46 -10.30 3.47
CA VAL A 88 1.58 -9.14 4.36
C VAL A 88 1.74 -9.52 5.84
N ASP A 89 1.08 -10.54 6.33
CA ASP A 89 1.18 -10.94 7.74
C ASP A 89 2.57 -11.47 8.07
N LYS A 90 3.18 -12.24 7.13
CA LYS A 90 4.59 -12.67 7.22
C LYS A 90 5.50 -11.45 7.26
N VAL A 91 5.32 -10.51 6.31
CA VAL A 91 6.15 -9.30 6.19
C VAL A 91 6.06 -8.45 7.46
N VAL A 92 4.87 -8.20 7.98
CA VAL A 92 4.68 -7.42 9.22
C VAL A 92 5.34 -8.11 10.42
N LYS A 93 5.24 -9.44 10.51
CA LYS A 93 5.89 -10.23 11.57
C LYS A 93 7.41 -10.18 11.50
N GLU A 94 7.98 -10.28 10.31
CA GLU A 94 9.44 -10.27 10.08
C GLU A 94 10.02 -8.87 10.21
N GLU A 95 9.40 -7.87 9.58
CA GLU A 95 9.92 -6.51 9.51
C GLU A 95 9.60 -5.66 10.75
N LYS A 96 8.53 -5.99 11.47
CA LYS A 96 8.07 -5.26 12.68
C LYS A 96 8.02 -3.74 12.45
N PRO A 97 7.27 -3.27 11.43
CA PRO A 97 7.25 -1.85 11.09
C PRO A 97 6.56 -1.02 12.19
N ASP A 98 7.05 0.21 12.39
CA ASP A 98 6.36 1.22 13.21
C ASP A 98 5.21 1.87 12.41
N PHE A 99 5.38 1.97 11.08
CA PHE A 99 4.42 2.57 10.17
C PHE A 99 4.11 1.63 9.00
N TYR A 100 2.82 1.53 8.66
CA TYR A 100 2.37 0.98 7.39
C TYR A 100 1.77 2.10 6.54
N PHE A 101 2.19 2.17 5.29
CA PHE A 101 1.70 3.17 4.35
C PHE A 101 1.32 2.48 3.04
N GLY A 102 0.01 2.30 2.83
CA GLY A 102 -0.55 1.70 1.62
C GLY A 102 -0.92 2.78 0.62
N VAL A 103 -0.31 2.74 -0.56
CA VAL A 103 -0.52 3.71 -1.65
C VAL A 103 -0.94 2.99 -2.92
N GLN A 104 -2.23 2.91 -3.13
CA GLN A 104 -2.88 2.29 -4.29
C GLN A 104 -4.32 2.77 -4.39
N ASP A 105 -5.05 2.34 -5.42
CA ASP A 105 -6.49 2.39 -5.39
C ASP A 105 -7.03 1.67 -4.16
N ILE A 106 -8.19 2.08 -3.66
CA ILE A 106 -8.73 1.54 -2.41
C ILE A 106 -8.83 0.01 -2.41
N TRP A 107 -9.24 -0.58 -3.51
CA TRP A 107 -9.35 -2.03 -3.68
C TRP A 107 -7.98 -2.75 -3.68
N GLY A 108 -6.88 -2.05 -3.89
CA GLY A 108 -5.50 -2.56 -3.78
C GLY A 108 -4.92 -2.48 -2.37
N THR A 109 -5.62 -1.85 -1.42
CA THR A 109 -5.19 -1.69 -0.02
C THR A 109 -6.17 -2.26 1.01
N GLU A 110 -7.42 -2.56 0.62
CA GLU A 110 -8.47 -3.02 1.55
C GLU A 110 -8.10 -4.30 2.30
N PHE A 111 -7.27 -5.19 1.74
CA PHE A 111 -6.83 -6.40 2.43
C PHE A 111 -6.12 -6.11 3.76
N ALA A 112 -5.49 -4.94 3.90
CA ALA A 112 -4.75 -4.55 5.10
C ALA A 112 -5.66 -4.01 6.21
N ILE A 113 -6.78 -3.38 5.85
CA ILE A 113 -7.63 -2.60 6.77
C ILE A 113 -8.24 -3.47 7.88
N ASP A 114 -8.62 -4.71 7.55
CA ASP A 114 -9.23 -5.64 8.51
C ASP A 114 -8.19 -6.55 9.21
N LYS A 115 -6.89 -6.33 8.98
CA LYS A 115 -5.83 -7.10 9.64
C LYS A 115 -5.67 -6.71 11.11
N PRO A 116 -5.42 -7.67 12.01
CA PRO A 116 -5.30 -7.41 13.45
C PRO A 116 -4.18 -6.41 13.82
N TRP A 117 -3.16 -6.28 12.98
CA TRP A 117 -2.04 -5.36 13.18
C TRP A 117 -2.34 -3.94 12.67
N PHE A 118 -3.28 -3.75 11.75
CA PHE A 118 -3.49 -2.48 11.04
C PHE A 118 -3.68 -1.29 11.98
N ASN A 119 -4.49 -1.44 13.04
CA ASN A 119 -4.73 -0.40 14.02
C ASN A 119 -3.77 -0.42 15.23
N LYS A 120 -2.85 -1.41 15.28
CA LYS A 120 -1.83 -1.51 16.34
C LYS A 120 -0.54 -0.75 16.00
N ILE A 121 -0.29 -0.56 14.72
CA ILE A 121 0.79 0.29 14.21
C ILE A 121 0.19 1.55 13.57
N HIS A 122 1.02 2.56 13.30
CA HIS A 122 0.55 3.77 12.62
C HIS A 122 0.31 3.47 11.13
N SER A 123 -0.94 3.14 10.79
CA SER A 123 -1.32 2.82 9.42
C SER A 123 -1.96 4.01 8.72
N THR A 124 -1.54 4.25 7.48
CA THR A 124 -2.09 5.26 6.57
C THR A 124 -2.46 4.60 5.26
N ILE A 125 -3.63 4.93 4.74
CA ILE A 125 -4.06 4.59 3.39
C ILE A 125 -4.12 5.88 2.57
N TRP A 126 -3.47 5.87 1.41
CA TRP A 126 -3.41 7.00 0.49
C TRP A 126 -3.85 6.56 -0.90
N THR A 127 -5.06 6.92 -1.29
CA THR A 127 -5.73 6.42 -2.49
C THR A 127 -6.03 7.53 -3.49
N THR A 128 -6.25 7.17 -4.75
CA THR A 128 -6.59 8.09 -5.83
C THR A 128 -8.01 8.64 -5.70
N LEU A 129 -9.03 7.79 -5.71
CA LEU A 129 -10.46 8.11 -5.79
C LEU A 129 -10.74 9.24 -6.82
N ASP A 130 -10.76 8.85 -8.09
CA ASP A 130 -10.75 9.75 -9.23
C ASP A 130 -12.12 9.89 -9.92
N SER A 131 -13.20 9.37 -9.33
CA SER A 131 -14.55 9.41 -9.89
C SER A 131 -15.66 9.63 -8.86
N LEU A 132 -16.81 10.10 -9.34
CA LEU A 132 -18.07 10.15 -8.60
C LEU A 132 -19.12 9.29 -9.35
N PRO A 133 -20.03 8.59 -8.63
CA PRO A 133 -20.09 8.50 -7.16
C PRO A 133 -18.87 7.78 -6.55
N ILE A 134 -18.60 8.09 -5.27
CA ILE A 134 -17.49 7.44 -4.55
C ILE A 134 -17.69 5.92 -4.53
N LEU A 135 -16.60 5.17 -4.73
CA LEU A 135 -16.62 3.71 -4.70
C LEU A 135 -17.17 3.19 -3.37
N PRO A 136 -18.10 2.22 -3.39
CA PRO A 136 -18.68 1.63 -2.17
C PRO A 136 -17.63 1.11 -1.18
N SER A 137 -16.52 0.54 -1.67
CA SER A 137 -15.41 0.08 -0.84
C SER A 137 -14.73 1.22 -0.09
N ALA A 138 -14.60 2.39 -0.70
CA ALA A 138 -14.02 3.57 -0.05
C ALA A 138 -14.92 4.07 1.09
N ILE A 139 -16.24 4.15 0.86
CA ILE A 139 -17.23 4.54 1.87
C ILE A 139 -17.25 3.54 3.03
N LYS A 140 -17.33 2.24 2.72
CA LYS A 140 -17.35 1.15 3.70
C LYS A 140 -16.11 1.16 4.60
N ASN A 141 -14.95 1.46 4.05
CA ASN A 141 -13.68 1.39 4.76
C ASN A 141 -13.28 2.71 5.45
N ALA A 142 -13.85 3.84 5.05
CA ALA A 142 -13.52 5.14 5.62
C ALA A 142 -13.56 5.18 7.16
N PRO A 143 -14.59 4.65 7.88
CA PRO A 143 -14.62 4.67 9.33
C PRO A 143 -13.55 3.80 10.01
N LYS A 144 -12.94 2.86 9.28
CA LYS A 144 -11.92 1.95 9.81
C LYS A 144 -10.48 2.49 9.67
N ILE A 145 -10.28 3.50 8.81
CA ILE A 145 -8.97 4.04 8.46
C ILE A 145 -8.75 5.35 9.20
N LYS A 146 -7.93 5.35 10.25
CA LYS A 146 -7.67 6.57 11.04
C LYS A 146 -6.95 7.66 10.24
N ASN A 147 -5.97 7.29 9.42
CA ASN A 147 -5.24 8.20 8.55
C ASN A 147 -5.60 7.88 7.10
N TYR A 148 -6.71 8.44 6.64
CA TYR A 148 -7.19 8.24 5.28
C TYR A 148 -6.93 9.49 4.45
N TRP A 149 -6.00 9.35 3.49
CA TRP A 149 -5.58 10.42 2.59
C TRP A 149 -6.05 10.12 1.17
N ILE A 150 -6.50 11.14 0.48
CA ILE A 150 -7.04 11.02 -0.88
C ILE A 150 -6.35 12.04 -1.78
N TRP A 151 -5.98 11.62 -2.98
CA TRP A 151 -5.29 12.47 -3.95
C TRP A 151 -6.19 13.60 -4.45
N SER A 152 -7.51 13.38 -4.58
CA SER A 152 -8.46 14.34 -5.12
C SER A 152 -9.23 15.08 -4.02
N SER A 153 -9.30 16.39 -4.12
CA SER A 153 -10.06 17.23 -3.18
C SER A 153 -11.58 17.00 -3.27
N PHE A 154 -12.10 16.73 -4.47
CA PHE A 154 -13.53 16.49 -4.65
C PHE A 154 -14.00 15.20 -3.95
N ALA A 155 -13.20 14.14 -3.99
CA ALA A 155 -13.54 12.89 -3.30
C ALA A 155 -13.41 13.03 -1.77
N THR A 156 -12.41 13.76 -1.29
CA THR A 156 -12.31 14.13 0.12
C THR A 156 -13.57 14.89 0.58
N LYS A 157 -14.01 15.90 -0.19
CA LYS A 157 -15.22 16.67 0.10
C LYS A 157 -16.45 15.75 0.18
N ALA A 158 -16.62 14.86 -0.83
CA ALA A 158 -17.75 13.94 -0.86
C ALA A 158 -17.77 13.00 0.36
N LEU A 159 -16.62 12.45 0.78
CA LEU A 159 -16.56 11.62 2.00
C LEU A 159 -16.80 12.41 3.28
N ASN A 160 -16.34 13.66 3.37
CA ASN A 160 -16.61 14.54 4.50
C ASN A 160 -18.11 14.87 4.62
N GLU A 161 -18.78 15.12 3.49
CA GLU A 161 -20.24 15.33 3.43
C GLU A 161 -21.04 14.09 3.87
N MET A 162 -20.45 12.89 3.73
CA MET A 162 -21.00 11.63 4.27
C MET A 162 -20.67 11.41 5.76
N GLY A 163 -20.03 12.37 6.44
CA GLY A 163 -19.70 12.30 7.87
C GLY A 163 -18.28 11.82 8.19
N HIS A 164 -17.44 11.54 7.17
CA HIS A 164 -16.06 11.07 7.37
C HIS A 164 -15.06 12.24 7.44
N ASN A 165 -15.22 13.13 8.43
CA ASN A 165 -14.46 14.40 8.57
C ASN A 165 -12.94 14.22 8.83
N HIS A 166 -12.49 13.02 9.17
CA HIS A 166 -11.07 12.71 9.38
C HIS A 166 -10.30 12.48 8.07
N VAL A 167 -11.03 12.29 6.95
CA VAL A 167 -10.43 12.11 5.63
C VAL A 167 -9.82 13.42 5.15
N LYS A 168 -8.60 13.36 4.62
CA LYS A 168 -7.84 14.54 4.20
C LYS A 168 -7.38 14.44 2.75
N THR A 169 -7.29 15.57 2.07
CA THR A 169 -6.63 15.65 0.77
C THR A 169 -5.11 15.67 0.96
N MET A 170 -4.43 14.79 0.21
CA MET A 170 -3.00 14.79 0.05
C MET A 170 -2.73 14.49 -1.43
N HIS A 171 -2.34 15.50 -2.19
CA HIS A 171 -2.06 15.33 -3.63
C HIS A 171 -0.84 14.42 -3.84
N GLY A 172 -0.93 13.54 -4.88
CA GLY A 172 0.14 12.63 -5.27
C GLY A 172 1.13 13.22 -6.28
#